data_5e8552f526964b9f7e0f713167224298
#
_entry.id   5e8552f526964b9f7e0f713167224298
#
_cell.length_a   1.000
_cell.length_b   1.000
_cell.length_c   1.000
_cell.angle_alpha   90.00
_cell.angle_beta   90.00
_cell.angle_gamma   90.00
#
_symmetry.space_group_name_H-M   'P 1'
#
loop_
_entity.id
_entity.type
_entity.pdbx_description
1 polymer ?
#
loop_
_entity_poly.entity_id
_entity_poly.type
_entity_poly.pdbx_seq_one_letter_code
_entity_poly.pdbx_strand_id
1 'polypeptide(L)'
;IENQGKNTPLIFTAVTDPEAAGLTNCDFITGTNDMNPVADQVALIHDVNPNAKKMGVLYSSNEVNSQVQCDLAIEKAKTMGMSTSTQTITSVNDITNAVNALVSDGCDAIYLPTDNVIATAVATVTNITNDLGIIVICGEEGMIGDGGLVSYSINYKALGVMTGEMGVQVLNGTKAGDIEITGLPVAELSLVINKKAAAAANITV
;
A
#
# COMPACT_ATOMS: atom_id res chain seq x y z
N ILE A 1 17.68 -0.97 15.05
CA ILE A 1 19.08 -0.82 14.56
C ILE A 1 19.87 -0.21 15.69
N GLU A 2 20.62 -1.05 16.39
CA GLU A 2 21.52 -0.58 17.45
C GLU A 2 22.78 0.01 16.79
N ASN A 3 22.83 1.31 16.67
CA ASN A 3 24.03 2.02 16.24
C ASN A 3 25.02 2.15 17.39
N GLN A 4 25.37 1.08 18.01
CA GLN A 4 26.34 0.84 19.12
C GLN A 4 27.32 2.00 19.40
N GLY A 5 26.81 3.20 19.71
CA GLY A 5 27.59 4.36 20.15
C GLY A 5 28.46 5.05 19.08
N LYS A 6 28.25 4.76 17.79
CA LYS A 6 29.02 5.38 16.71
C LYS A 6 28.41 6.63 16.10
N ASN A 7 27.16 6.98 16.46
CA ASN A 7 26.43 8.13 15.90
C ASN A 7 26.54 8.24 14.36
N THR A 8 26.65 7.10 13.68
CA THR A 8 26.71 7.08 12.23
C THR A 8 25.33 7.47 11.69
N PRO A 9 25.22 8.50 10.84
CA PRO A 9 23.96 8.87 10.26
C PRO A 9 23.32 7.68 9.52
N LEU A 10 22.02 7.48 9.75
CA LEU A 10 21.20 6.50 9.06
C LEU A 10 20.12 7.23 8.31
N ILE A 11 19.99 6.93 7.02
CA ILE A 11 18.93 7.47 6.17
C ILE A 11 18.16 6.28 5.62
N PHE A 12 16.90 6.17 6.03
CA PHE A 12 16.02 5.14 5.50
C PHE A 12 15.20 5.66 4.31
N THR A 13 14.68 4.76 3.50
CA THR A 13 13.80 5.10 2.39
C THR A 13 12.61 4.17 2.37
N ALA A 14 11.44 4.71 2.03
CA ALA A 14 10.21 3.95 1.83
C ALA A 14 9.86 3.05 3.03
N VAL A 15 9.81 3.62 4.22
CA VAL A 15 9.31 2.96 5.42
C VAL A 15 7.90 3.49 5.70
N THR A 16 6.90 2.63 5.61
CA THR A 16 5.49 3.03 5.67
C THR A 16 5.13 3.73 6.98
N ASP A 17 5.57 3.19 8.11
CA ASP A 17 5.39 3.78 9.44
C ASP A 17 6.73 3.82 10.19
N PRO A 18 7.47 4.95 10.12
CA PRO A 18 8.73 5.10 10.82
C PRO A 18 8.62 5.01 12.35
N GLU A 19 7.47 5.38 12.93
CA GLU A 19 7.25 5.29 14.38
C GLU A 19 7.09 3.83 14.80
N ALA A 20 6.23 3.07 14.13
CA ALA A 20 6.08 1.64 14.37
C ALA A 20 7.37 0.86 14.12
N ALA A 21 8.21 1.33 13.18
CA ALA A 21 9.53 0.75 12.91
C ALA A 21 10.62 1.17 13.93
N GLY A 22 10.31 2.04 14.89
CA GLY A 22 11.28 2.55 15.87
C GLY A 22 12.37 3.44 15.27
N LEU A 23 12.08 4.15 14.20
CA LEU A 23 13.02 5.00 13.46
C LEU A 23 12.84 6.49 13.75
N THR A 24 12.00 6.84 14.73
CA THR A 24 11.75 8.22 15.14
C THR A 24 12.50 8.57 16.43
N ASN A 25 12.54 9.87 16.79
CA ASN A 25 13.11 10.38 18.03
C ASN A 25 14.60 10.01 18.23
N CYS A 26 15.39 10.09 17.16
CA CYS A 26 16.80 9.73 17.16
C CYS A 26 17.64 10.76 16.40
N ASP A 27 18.64 11.36 17.06
CA ASP A 27 19.45 12.47 16.55
C ASP A 27 20.30 12.12 15.31
N PHE A 28 20.42 10.84 14.97
CA PHE A 28 21.23 10.37 13.84
C PHE A 28 20.42 9.61 12.78
N ILE A 29 19.07 9.66 12.85
CA ILE A 29 18.20 8.99 11.90
C ILE A 29 17.31 10.01 11.18
N THR A 30 17.17 9.88 9.88
CA THR A 30 16.17 10.53 9.04
C THR A 30 15.80 9.61 7.88
N GLY A 31 14.86 10.03 7.04
CA GLY A 31 14.50 9.29 5.84
C GLY A 31 13.12 9.63 5.31
N THR A 32 12.67 8.86 4.34
CA THR A 32 11.38 9.05 3.71
C THR A 32 10.40 7.94 4.05
N ASN A 33 9.14 8.33 4.36
CA ASN A 33 8.03 7.39 4.46
C ASN A 33 7.34 7.22 3.11
N ASP A 34 6.66 6.08 2.95
CA ASP A 34 5.84 5.74 1.79
C ASP A 34 4.40 5.39 2.18
N MET A 35 3.89 5.99 3.24
CA MET A 35 2.49 5.83 3.61
C MET A 35 1.60 6.31 2.46
N ASN A 36 0.90 5.37 1.85
CA ASN A 36 -0.04 5.66 0.79
C ASN A 36 -1.30 6.35 1.32
N PRO A 37 -2.03 7.10 0.50
CA PRO A 37 -3.31 7.69 0.87
C PRO A 37 -4.41 6.62 0.90
N VAL A 38 -4.33 5.70 1.87
CA VAL A 38 -5.22 4.53 1.99
C VAL A 38 -6.69 4.91 1.95
N ALA A 39 -7.05 6.02 2.61
CA ALA A 39 -8.44 6.48 2.61
C ALA A 39 -8.94 6.87 1.20
N ASP A 40 -8.07 7.48 0.39
CA ASP A 40 -8.41 7.86 -0.98
C ASP A 40 -8.42 6.62 -1.89
N GLN A 41 -7.49 5.67 -1.68
CA GLN A 41 -7.50 4.40 -2.39
C GLN A 41 -8.81 3.62 -2.16
N VAL A 42 -9.28 3.54 -0.92
CA VAL A 42 -10.56 2.88 -0.60
C VAL A 42 -11.75 3.64 -1.18
N ALA A 43 -11.69 4.97 -1.25
CA ALA A 43 -12.76 5.76 -1.86
C ALA A 43 -12.98 5.41 -3.34
N LEU A 44 -11.91 5.05 -4.08
CA LEU A 44 -12.00 4.59 -5.47
C LEU A 44 -12.96 3.41 -5.68
N ILE A 45 -13.25 2.62 -4.64
CA ILE A 45 -14.23 1.53 -4.73
C ILE A 45 -15.60 2.09 -5.14
N HIS A 46 -16.07 3.16 -4.51
CA HIS A 46 -17.35 3.76 -4.83
C HIS A 46 -17.32 4.60 -6.12
N ASP A 47 -16.16 5.11 -6.53
CA ASP A 47 -16.01 5.77 -7.83
C ASP A 47 -16.18 4.76 -8.97
N VAL A 48 -15.69 3.53 -8.77
CA VAL A 48 -15.80 2.42 -9.74
C VAL A 48 -17.14 1.68 -9.63
N ASN A 49 -17.59 1.39 -8.41
CA ASN A 49 -18.86 0.72 -8.14
C ASN A 49 -19.61 1.38 -6.97
N PRO A 50 -20.48 2.36 -7.24
CA PRO A 50 -21.23 3.07 -6.19
C PRO A 50 -22.14 2.17 -5.33
N ASN A 51 -22.41 0.94 -5.78
CA ASN A 51 -23.26 -0.02 -5.08
C ASN A 51 -22.48 -1.03 -4.24
N ALA A 52 -21.14 -0.94 -4.20
CA ALA A 52 -20.32 -1.84 -3.39
C ALA A 52 -20.67 -1.71 -1.89
N LYS A 53 -20.89 -2.84 -1.24
CA LYS A 53 -21.34 -2.93 0.16
C LYS A 53 -20.34 -3.65 1.06
N LYS A 54 -19.45 -4.45 0.48
CA LYS A 54 -18.51 -5.24 1.24
C LYS A 54 -17.13 -5.24 0.61
N MET A 55 -16.14 -4.85 1.41
CA MET A 55 -14.73 -4.85 1.04
C MET A 55 -13.99 -5.99 1.74
N GLY A 56 -13.31 -6.82 0.96
CA GLY A 56 -12.29 -7.73 1.47
C GLY A 56 -10.96 -7.02 1.65
N VAL A 57 -10.18 -7.40 2.65
CA VAL A 57 -8.76 -7.04 2.76
C VAL A 57 -7.93 -8.31 2.79
N LEU A 58 -6.83 -8.32 2.05
CA LEU A 58 -5.91 -9.46 1.97
C LEU A 58 -4.48 -8.96 2.16
N TYR A 59 -3.78 -9.51 3.15
CA TYR A 59 -2.40 -9.13 3.42
C TYR A 59 -1.58 -10.25 4.06
N SER A 60 -0.24 -10.10 4.01
CA SER A 60 0.67 -11.01 4.70
C SER A 60 0.75 -10.67 6.19
N SER A 61 0.47 -11.65 7.06
CA SER A 61 0.60 -11.48 8.51
C SER A 61 2.04 -11.27 8.99
N ASN A 62 3.02 -11.45 8.10
CA ASN A 62 4.43 -11.25 8.40
C ASN A 62 4.89 -9.80 8.12
N GLU A 63 4.02 -8.95 7.58
CA GLU A 63 4.35 -7.56 7.22
C GLU A 63 3.52 -6.57 8.05
N VAL A 64 4.17 -5.88 8.99
CA VAL A 64 3.52 -4.90 9.89
C VAL A 64 2.96 -3.71 9.09
N ASN A 65 3.69 -3.24 8.07
CA ASN A 65 3.25 -2.19 7.16
C ASN A 65 1.93 -2.52 6.47
N SER A 66 1.75 -3.78 6.07
CA SER A 66 0.52 -4.25 5.42
C SER A 66 -0.66 -4.22 6.38
N GLN A 67 -0.46 -4.66 7.63
CA GLN A 67 -1.50 -4.60 8.65
C GLN A 67 -1.94 -3.17 8.93
N VAL A 68 -1.00 -2.23 9.13
CA VAL A 68 -1.31 -0.81 9.37
C VAL A 68 -2.20 -0.25 8.26
N GLN A 69 -1.85 -0.49 6.99
CA GLN A 69 -2.65 -0.02 5.86
C GLN A 69 -4.04 -0.68 5.81
N CYS A 70 -4.13 -1.98 6.11
CA CYS A 70 -5.41 -2.69 6.15
C CYS A 70 -6.32 -2.18 7.26
N ASP A 71 -5.79 -1.85 8.44
CA ASP A 71 -6.56 -1.27 9.53
C ASP A 71 -7.14 0.09 9.13
N LEU A 72 -6.35 0.95 8.49
CA LEU A 72 -6.81 2.22 7.92
C LEU A 72 -7.88 2.01 6.82
N ALA A 73 -7.70 1.02 5.96
CA ALA A 73 -8.66 0.69 4.91
C ALA A 73 -10.00 0.22 5.49
N ILE A 74 -9.97 -0.62 6.51
CA ILE A 74 -11.15 -1.10 7.23
C ILE A 74 -11.90 0.06 7.89
N GLU A 75 -11.17 0.97 8.55
CA GLU A 75 -11.76 2.15 9.15
C GLU A 75 -12.46 3.03 8.10
N LYS A 76 -11.78 3.31 6.99
CA LYS A 76 -12.35 4.08 5.88
C LYS A 76 -13.58 3.41 5.30
N ALA A 77 -13.54 2.11 5.00
CA ALA A 77 -14.68 1.36 4.48
C ALA A 77 -15.91 1.47 5.38
N LYS A 78 -15.73 1.39 6.70
CA LYS A 78 -16.81 1.59 7.68
C LYS A 78 -17.43 2.98 7.59
N THR A 79 -16.61 4.03 7.42
CA THR A 79 -17.14 5.41 7.26
C THR A 79 -17.93 5.58 5.97
N MET A 80 -17.65 4.76 4.95
CA MET A 80 -18.38 4.71 3.68
C MET A 80 -19.61 3.79 3.72
N GLY A 81 -19.92 3.19 4.87
CA GLY A 81 -21.06 2.29 5.04
C GLY A 81 -20.85 0.86 4.51
N MET A 82 -19.60 0.51 4.19
CA MET A 82 -19.26 -0.84 3.76
C MET A 82 -18.96 -1.74 4.96
N SER A 83 -19.38 -3.00 4.89
CA SER A 83 -18.87 -4.06 5.75
C SER A 83 -17.51 -4.55 5.25
N THR A 84 -16.75 -5.22 6.11
CA THR A 84 -15.41 -5.70 5.76
C THR A 84 -15.23 -7.17 6.10
N SER A 85 -14.38 -7.86 5.33
CA SER A 85 -13.90 -9.20 5.59
C SER A 85 -12.39 -9.24 5.48
N THR A 86 -11.71 -9.97 6.35
CA THR A 86 -10.24 -9.99 6.40
C THR A 86 -9.73 -11.40 6.18
N GLN A 87 -8.77 -11.54 5.30
CA GLN A 87 -7.95 -12.74 5.15
C GLN A 87 -6.47 -12.40 5.26
N THR A 88 -5.73 -13.25 5.94
CA THR A 88 -4.28 -13.13 6.04
C THR A 88 -3.61 -14.36 5.45
N ILE A 89 -2.42 -14.15 4.90
CA ILE A 89 -1.58 -15.22 4.36
C ILE A 89 -0.22 -15.22 5.04
N THR A 90 0.47 -16.32 4.97
CA THR A 90 1.87 -16.45 5.39
C THR A 90 2.79 -16.71 4.19
N SER A 91 2.22 -17.16 3.09
CA SER A 91 2.94 -17.42 1.84
C SER A 91 2.03 -17.23 0.62
N VAL A 92 2.63 -17.10 -0.56
CA VAL A 92 1.90 -17.00 -1.84
C VAL A 92 1.01 -18.22 -2.12
N ASN A 93 1.30 -19.37 -1.54
CA ASN A 93 0.50 -20.60 -1.71
C ASN A 93 -0.89 -20.49 -1.05
N ASP A 94 -1.05 -19.57 -0.12
CA ASP A 94 -2.31 -19.38 0.62
C ASP A 94 -3.28 -18.47 -0.15
N ILE A 95 -2.80 -17.69 -1.13
CA ILE A 95 -3.55 -16.62 -1.81
C ILE A 95 -4.85 -17.15 -2.42
N THR A 96 -4.80 -18.26 -3.18
CA THR A 96 -5.98 -18.82 -3.83
C THR A 96 -7.09 -19.12 -2.83
N ASN A 97 -6.76 -19.73 -1.69
CA ASN A 97 -7.74 -20.05 -0.66
C ASN A 97 -8.29 -18.80 0.02
N ALA A 98 -7.42 -17.83 0.30
CA ALA A 98 -7.79 -16.57 0.94
C ALA A 98 -8.72 -15.74 0.04
N VAL A 99 -8.41 -15.63 -1.25
CA VAL A 99 -9.26 -14.93 -2.23
C VAL A 99 -10.62 -15.63 -2.37
N ASN A 100 -10.63 -16.96 -2.52
CA ASN A 100 -11.89 -17.73 -2.60
C ASN A 100 -12.76 -17.55 -1.34
N ALA A 101 -12.15 -17.43 -0.16
CA ALA A 101 -12.87 -17.14 1.08
C ALA A 101 -13.52 -15.75 1.02
N LEU A 102 -12.81 -14.70 0.56
CA LEU A 102 -13.38 -13.37 0.39
C LEU A 102 -14.52 -13.36 -0.65
N VAL A 103 -14.36 -14.06 -1.77
CA VAL A 103 -15.39 -14.23 -2.79
C VAL A 103 -16.64 -14.90 -2.20
N SER A 104 -16.44 -16.01 -1.48
CA SER A 104 -17.53 -16.77 -0.86
C SER A 104 -18.27 -15.96 0.21
N ASP A 105 -17.56 -15.04 0.85
CA ASP A 105 -18.12 -14.12 1.84
C ASP A 105 -18.86 -12.93 1.18
N GLY A 106 -18.88 -12.85 -0.13
CA GLY A 106 -19.64 -11.87 -0.91
C GLY A 106 -18.98 -10.49 -0.95
N CYS A 107 -17.66 -10.41 -1.03
CA CYS A 107 -16.97 -9.15 -1.21
C CYS A 107 -17.17 -8.61 -2.63
N ASP A 108 -17.53 -7.33 -2.75
CA ASP A 108 -17.67 -6.59 -4.01
C ASP A 108 -16.33 -6.01 -4.50
N ALA A 109 -15.41 -5.82 -3.57
CA ALA A 109 -14.07 -5.29 -3.81
C ALA A 109 -13.05 -5.96 -2.88
N ILE A 110 -11.79 -6.00 -3.30
CA ILE A 110 -10.66 -6.45 -2.48
C ILE A 110 -9.60 -5.35 -2.46
N TYR A 111 -9.15 -4.97 -1.27
CA TYR A 111 -8.02 -4.08 -1.06
C TYR A 111 -6.76 -4.91 -0.76
N LEU A 112 -5.71 -4.63 -1.53
CA LEU A 112 -4.37 -5.17 -1.35
C LEU A 112 -3.44 -4.03 -0.92
N PRO A 113 -2.87 -4.03 0.29
CA PRO A 113 -1.93 -3.01 0.73
C PRO A 113 -0.60 -3.10 -0.03
N THR A 114 0.33 -2.20 0.27
CA THR A 114 1.74 -2.36 -0.13
C THR A 114 2.32 -3.55 0.63
N ASP A 115 2.39 -4.71 -0.02
CA ASP A 115 2.74 -6.01 0.56
C ASP A 115 3.66 -6.77 -0.38
N ASN A 116 4.89 -7.07 0.08
CA ASN A 116 5.90 -7.69 -0.77
C ASN A 116 5.54 -9.13 -1.18
N VAL A 117 4.81 -9.86 -0.33
CA VAL A 117 4.39 -11.24 -0.64
C VAL A 117 3.28 -11.20 -1.69
N ILE A 118 2.26 -10.37 -1.49
CA ILE A 118 1.12 -10.25 -2.41
C ILE A 118 1.55 -9.66 -3.75
N ALA A 119 2.44 -8.66 -3.77
CA ALA A 119 2.92 -8.02 -4.98
C ALA A 119 3.48 -9.05 -5.99
N THR A 120 4.11 -10.12 -5.51
CA THR A 120 4.64 -11.19 -6.40
C THR A 120 3.57 -12.09 -7.00
N ALA A 121 2.31 -11.99 -6.58
CA ALA A 121 1.25 -12.92 -6.95
C ALA A 121 -0.11 -12.24 -7.20
N VAL A 122 -0.13 -10.96 -7.52
CA VAL A 122 -1.36 -10.21 -7.85
C VAL A 122 -2.15 -10.86 -8.97
N ALA A 123 -1.47 -11.42 -9.98
CA ALA A 123 -2.11 -12.16 -11.06
C ALA A 123 -2.96 -13.35 -10.55
N THR A 124 -2.57 -13.99 -9.45
CA THR A 124 -3.37 -15.07 -8.83
C THR A 124 -4.67 -14.52 -8.26
N VAL A 125 -4.64 -13.35 -7.63
CA VAL A 125 -5.83 -12.67 -7.11
C VAL A 125 -6.75 -12.30 -8.28
N THR A 126 -6.23 -11.60 -9.28
CA THR A 126 -7.02 -11.04 -10.39
C THR A 126 -7.58 -12.11 -11.33
N ASN A 127 -6.90 -13.24 -11.52
CA ASN A 127 -7.44 -14.38 -12.26
C ASN A 127 -8.72 -14.97 -11.62
N ILE A 128 -8.90 -14.82 -10.31
CA ILE A 128 -10.11 -15.27 -9.61
C ILE A 128 -11.18 -14.18 -9.65
N THR A 129 -10.78 -12.91 -9.48
CA THR A 129 -11.74 -11.80 -9.26
C THR A 129 -12.29 -11.20 -10.55
N ASN A 130 -11.51 -11.18 -11.65
CA ASN A 130 -11.90 -10.53 -12.91
C ASN A 130 -13.19 -11.11 -13.50
N ASP A 131 -13.30 -12.44 -13.60
CA ASP A 131 -14.48 -13.11 -14.16
C ASP A 131 -15.74 -12.91 -13.29
N LEU A 132 -15.56 -12.51 -12.05
CA LEU A 132 -16.63 -12.26 -11.06
C LEU A 132 -16.99 -10.77 -10.96
N GLY A 133 -16.27 -9.89 -11.67
CA GLY A 133 -16.47 -8.44 -11.60
C GLY A 133 -16.10 -7.82 -10.25
N ILE A 134 -15.25 -8.49 -9.46
CA ILE A 134 -14.79 -8.00 -8.17
C ILE A 134 -13.64 -7.02 -8.39
N ILE A 135 -13.76 -5.83 -7.83
CA ILE A 135 -12.79 -4.75 -7.95
C ILE A 135 -11.56 -5.05 -7.10
N VAL A 136 -10.36 -4.93 -7.68
CA VAL A 136 -9.08 -5.04 -6.93
C VAL A 136 -8.40 -3.69 -6.87
N ILE A 137 -8.41 -3.08 -5.68
CA ILE A 137 -7.70 -1.84 -5.36
C ILE A 137 -6.33 -2.22 -4.82
N CYS A 138 -5.27 -1.61 -5.37
CA CYS A 138 -3.90 -1.92 -5.02
C CYS A 138 -3.23 -0.78 -4.27
N GLY A 139 -2.40 -1.10 -3.30
CA GLY A 139 -1.63 -0.17 -2.50
C GLY A 139 -0.53 0.54 -3.29
N GLU A 140 -0.03 -0.08 -4.39
CA GLU A 140 1.07 0.50 -5.15
C GLU A 140 0.98 0.19 -6.66
N GLU A 141 1.71 0.99 -7.49
CA GLU A 141 1.65 0.98 -8.96
C GLU A 141 2.11 -0.36 -9.57
N GLY A 142 3.11 -1.02 -8.98
CA GLY A 142 3.65 -2.29 -9.50
C GLY A 142 2.56 -3.35 -9.62
N MET A 143 1.68 -3.42 -8.63
CA MET A 143 0.55 -4.36 -8.64
C MET A 143 -0.45 -4.12 -9.79
N ILE A 144 -0.52 -2.89 -10.31
CA ILE A 144 -1.40 -2.53 -11.44
C ILE A 144 -0.89 -3.19 -12.73
N GLY A 145 0.44 -3.22 -12.92
CA GLY A 145 1.08 -3.90 -14.06
C GLY A 145 0.76 -5.41 -14.09
N ASP A 146 0.63 -6.02 -12.92
CA ASP A 146 0.41 -7.46 -12.73
C ASP A 146 -1.09 -7.85 -12.64
N GLY A 147 -1.99 -6.92 -12.95
CA GLY A 147 -3.41 -7.21 -13.13
C GLY A 147 -4.36 -6.46 -12.19
N GLY A 148 -3.87 -5.77 -11.17
CA GLY A 148 -4.68 -4.90 -10.33
C GLY A 148 -5.43 -3.84 -11.14
N LEU A 149 -6.58 -3.38 -10.65
CA LEU A 149 -7.43 -2.46 -11.40
C LEU A 149 -6.96 -1.02 -11.29
N VAL A 150 -6.77 -0.54 -10.08
CA VAL A 150 -6.50 0.88 -9.81
C VAL A 150 -5.69 1.05 -8.53
N SER A 151 -4.80 2.04 -8.54
CA SER A 151 -4.08 2.53 -7.37
C SER A 151 -3.95 4.04 -7.41
N TYR A 152 -4.01 4.66 -6.24
CA TYR A 152 -3.52 6.01 -6.03
C TYR A 152 -2.17 5.90 -5.35
N SER A 153 -1.10 6.09 -6.12
CA SER A 153 0.22 5.52 -5.79
C SER A 153 1.32 6.56 -5.68
N ILE A 154 2.30 6.22 -4.87
CA ILE A 154 3.55 6.98 -4.69
C ILE A 154 4.48 6.73 -5.88
N ASN A 155 5.10 7.81 -6.35
CA ASN A 155 6.19 7.72 -7.31
C ASN A 155 7.50 7.37 -6.58
N TYR A 156 7.85 6.08 -6.51
CA TYR A 156 9.05 5.61 -5.81
C TYR A 156 10.36 6.17 -6.36
N LYS A 157 10.41 6.55 -7.64
CA LYS A 157 11.59 7.22 -8.20
C LYS A 157 11.75 8.62 -7.60
N ALA A 158 10.67 9.38 -7.51
CA ALA A 158 10.70 10.71 -6.89
C ALA A 158 11.02 10.61 -5.39
N LEU A 159 10.44 9.62 -4.69
CA LEU A 159 10.75 9.35 -3.29
C LEU A 159 12.23 9.03 -3.08
N GLY A 160 12.83 8.22 -3.95
CA GLY A 160 14.25 7.90 -3.91
C GLY A 160 15.15 9.12 -4.16
N VAL A 161 14.74 10.04 -5.06
CA VAL A 161 15.45 11.32 -5.25
C VAL A 161 15.40 12.15 -3.98
N MET A 162 14.22 12.30 -3.35
CA MET A 162 14.07 13.01 -2.07
C MET A 162 14.97 12.42 -0.99
N THR A 163 15.00 11.11 -0.86
CA THR A 163 15.90 10.42 0.09
C THR A 163 17.38 10.72 -0.21
N GLY A 164 17.75 10.74 -1.49
CA GLY A 164 19.11 11.09 -1.93
C GLY A 164 19.49 12.52 -1.57
N GLU A 165 18.57 13.47 -1.69
CA GLU A 165 18.76 14.87 -1.30
C GLU A 165 18.98 15.01 0.22
N MET A 166 18.26 14.24 1.04
CA MET A 166 18.52 14.15 2.49
C MET A 166 19.95 13.65 2.75
N GLY A 167 20.40 12.64 1.97
CA GLY A 167 21.77 12.14 2.03
C GLY A 167 22.82 13.20 1.74
N VAL A 168 22.58 14.03 0.73
CA VAL A 168 23.45 15.15 0.38
C VAL A 168 23.52 16.19 1.51
N GLN A 169 22.38 16.50 2.16
CA GLN A 169 22.37 17.43 3.31
C GLN A 169 23.24 16.89 4.45
N VAL A 170 23.12 15.58 4.77
CA VAL A 170 23.95 14.95 5.81
C VAL A 170 25.42 14.97 5.45
N LEU A 171 25.79 14.69 4.20
CA LEU A 171 27.18 14.77 3.74
C LEU A 171 27.74 16.19 3.80
N ASN A 172 26.91 17.21 3.69
CA ASN A 172 27.26 18.62 3.82
C ASN A 172 27.28 19.11 5.28
N GLY A 173 27.07 18.21 6.26
CA GLY A 173 27.23 18.49 7.68
C GLY A 173 25.94 18.77 8.44
N THR A 174 24.76 18.66 7.81
CA THR A 174 23.47 18.71 8.52
C THR A 174 23.33 17.44 9.36
N LYS A 175 22.91 17.56 10.61
CA LYS A 175 22.62 16.39 11.43
C LYS A 175 21.37 15.68 10.89
N ALA A 176 21.42 14.35 10.83
CA ALA A 176 20.28 13.57 10.33
C ALA A 176 18.99 13.86 11.11
N GLY A 177 19.05 13.93 12.44
CA GLY A 177 17.89 14.23 13.28
C GLY A 177 17.30 15.64 13.13
N ASP A 178 18.03 16.57 12.49
CA ASP A 178 17.54 17.92 12.17
C ASP A 178 16.78 17.95 10.82
N ILE A 179 16.80 16.84 10.06
CA ILE A 179 16.07 16.69 8.79
C ILE A 179 14.76 15.97 9.09
N GLU A 180 13.64 16.59 8.74
CA GLU A 180 12.31 16.03 8.97
C GLU A 180 12.10 14.72 8.21
N ILE A 181 11.58 13.70 8.90
CA ILE A 181 11.10 12.47 8.27
C ILE A 181 9.79 12.81 7.54
N THR A 182 9.76 12.62 6.23
CA THR A 182 8.62 13.02 5.39
C THR A 182 8.43 12.07 4.21
N GLY A 183 7.29 12.19 3.53
CA GLY A 183 6.99 11.49 2.29
C GLY A 183 6.70 12.47 1.15
N LEU A 184 6.36 11.94 -0.02
CA LEU A 184 5.95 12.77 -1.14
C LEU A 184 4.64 13.50 -0.83
N PRO A 185 4.51 14.79 -1.25
CA PRO A 185 3.26 15.51 -1.17
C PRO A 185 2.15 14.80 -1.95
N VAL A 186 0.90 14.88 -1.47
CA VAL A 186 -0.27 14.28 -2.15
C VAL A 186 -0.39 14.70 -3.61
N ALA A 187 0.02 15.95 -3.93
CA ALA A 187 0.01 16.47 -5.31
C ALA A 187 0.98 15.75 -6.28
N GLU A 188 1.92 14.99 -5.76
CA GLU A 188 2.89 14.20 -6.53
C GLU A 188 2.51 12.72 -6.66
N LEU A 189 1.37 12.33 -6.08
CA LEU A 189 0.83 11.00 -6.22
C LEU A 189 0.13 10.83 -7.59
N SER A 190 0.12 9.61 -8.10
CA SER A 190 -0.45 9.28 -9.41
C SER A 190 -1.63 8.34 -9.28
N LEU A 191 -2.74 8.68 -9.94
CA LEU A 191 -3.82 7.72 -10.17
C LEU A 191 -3.45 6.84 -11.36
N VAL A 192 -3.26 5.55 -11.11
CA VAL A 192 -2.88 4.56 -12.13
C VAL A 192 -4.01 3.57 -12.32
N ILE A 193 -4.46 3.40 -13.57
CA ILE A 193 -5.59 2.54 -13.92
C ILE A 193 -5.17 1.52 -14.98
N ASN A 194 -5.48 0.25 -14.74
CA ASN A 194 -5.30 -0.82 -15.70
C ASN A 194 -6.55 -0.96 -16.61
N LYS A 195 -6.47 -0.38 -17.80
CA LYS A 195 -7.59 -0.45 -18.76
C LYS A 195 -7.96 -1.86 -19.20
N LYS A 196 -7.00 -2.80 -19.17
CA LYS A 196 -7.29 -4.21 -19.51
C LYS A 196 -8.07 -4.88 -18.37
N ALA A 197 -7.67 -4.65 -17.13
CA ALA A 197 -8.40 -5.14 -15.96
C ALA A 197 -9.81 -4.54 -15.89
N ALA A 198 -9.95 -3.24 -16.15
CA ALA A 198 -11.24 -2.58 -16.23
C ALA A 198 -12.16 -3.23 -17.28
N ALA A 199 -11.65 -3.46 -18.49
CA ALA A 199 -12.40 -4.12 -19.55
C ALA A 199 -12.79 -5.57 -19.17
N ALA A 200 -11.89 -6.33 -18.55
CA ALA A 200 -12.18 -7.69 -18.08
C ALA A 200 -13.28 -7.74 -17.02
N ALA A 201 -13.29 -6.74 -16.11
CA ALA A 201 -14.31 -6.61 -15.07
C ALA A 201 -15.60 -5.89 -15.55
N ASN A 202 -15.71 -5.54 -16.84
CA ASN A 202 -16.82 -4.74 -17.42
C ASN A 202 -16.97 -3.36 -16.76
N ILE A 203 -15.88 -2.74 -16.36
CA ILE A 203 -15.83 -1.42 -15.74
C ILE A 203 -15.45 -0.37 -16.78
N THR A 204 -16.21 0.72 -16.83
CA THR A 204 -15.89 1.88 -17.67
C THR A 204 -14.99 2.87 -16.89
N VAL A 205 -13.84 3.20 -17.44
CA VAL A 205 -12.85 4.13 -16.88
C VAL A 205 -12.53 5.27 -17.84
#